data_13b56f176d93cca3fc44f367c8d306b0
#
_entry.id   13b56f176d93cca3fc44f367c8d306b0
#
_cell.length_a   1.000
_cell.length_b   1.000
_cell.length_c   1.000
_cell.angle_alpha   90.00
_cell.angle_beta   90.00
_cell.angle_gamma   90.00
#
_symmetry.space_group_name_H-M   'P 1'
#
loop_
_entity.id
_entity.type
_entity.pdbx_description
1 polymer ?
#
loop_
_entity_poly.entity_id
_entity_poly.type
_entity_poly.pdbx_seq_one_letter_code
_entity_poly.pdbx_strand_id
1 'polypeptide(L)'
;MIICLLAMAAMHTSAQKPKKQKMENGLYAELTTSKGIILIKLTPEKTPLTVANFVGLSEGKIKNDAKPMGTPYYDSLKFHRVIPNFMIQGGDPLGNGTGGPGYRFKDEFVEEFKFTGPGILAMANAGPGTNGSQFFITHKETPWLNNKHTIFGFVVTGQDVVNAIQQGDYILKVKIIRKGKEAKKFKADKVFTELNK
;
A
#
# COMPACT_ATOMS: atom_id res chain seq x y z
N MET A 1 68.46 16.11 13.66
CA MET A 1 67.52 15.90 12.55
C MET A 1 66.66 14.67 12.89
N ILE A 2 65.50 14.91 13.49
CA ILE A 2 64.59 13.83 14.01
C ILE A 2 63.44 13.69 13.01
N ILE A 3 63.34 12.54 12.37
CA ILE A 3 62.28 12.22 11.41
C ILE A 3 61.14 11.58 12.20
N CYS A 4 59.98 12.30 12.34
CA CYS A 4 58.74 11.75 12.85
C CYS A 4 58.00 11.00 11.73
N LEU A 5 57.91 9.67 11.83
CA LEU A 5 57.01 8.85 11.01
C LEU A 5 55.60 8.96 11.58
N LEU A 6 54.67 9.60 10.85
CA LEU A 6 53.23 9.51 11.11
C LEU A 6 52.69 8.22 10.50
N ALA A 7 52.26 7.27 11.35
CA ALA A 7 51.54 6.09 10.92
C ALA A 7 50.03 6.44 10.75
N MET A 8 49.55 6.50 9.49
CA MET A 8 48.10 6.59 9.19
C MET A 8 47.47 5.22 9.38
N ALA A 9 46.71 5.06 10.45
CA ALA A 9 45.82 3.91 10.64
C ALA A 9 44.57 4.05 9.74
N ALA A 10 44.46 3.25 8.69
CA ALA A 10 43.27 3.15 7.86
C ALA A 10 42.17 2.41 8.63
N MET A 11 41.16 3.13 9.10
CA MET A 11 39.96 2.54 9.66
C MET A 11 39.12 1.90 8.54
N HIS A 12 39.15 0.57 8.44
CA HIS A 12 38.26 -0.18 7.59
C HIS A 12 36.88 -0.23 8.24
N THR A 13 35.97 0.63 7.85
CA THR A 13 34.55 0.52 8.19
C THR A 13 33.94 -0.64 7.41
N SER A 14 33.81 -1.79 8.08
CA SER A 14 33.08 -2.93 7.55
C SER A 14 31.59 -2.57 7.44
N ALA A 15 31.10 -2.31 6.23
CA ALA A 15 29.69 -2.13 5.97
C ALA A 15 28.95 -3.47 6.22
N GLN A 16 28.29 -3.59 7.36
CA GLN A 16 27.43 -4.73 7.65
C GLN A 16 26.27 -4.76 6.64
N LYS A 17 26.18 -5.85 5.85
CA LYS A 17 25.03 -6.11 4.99
C LYS A 17 23.75 -6.10 5.84
N PRO A 18 22.69 -5.38 5.46
CA PRO A 18 21.44 -5.34 6.21
C PRO A 18 20.92 -6.76 6.38
N LYS A 19 20.69 -7.18 7.63
CA LYS A 19 20.06 -8.48 7.94
C LYS A 19 18.69 -8.49 7.27
N LYS A 20 18.47 -9.42 6.33
CA LYS A 20 17.19 -9.63 5.66
C LYS A 20 16.14 -9.95 6.75
N GLN A 21 15.31 -8.96 7.09
CA GLN A 21 14.27 -9.11 8.11
C GLN A 21 13.34 -10.23 7.68
N LYS A 22 13.21 -11.27 8.49
CA LYS A 22 12.37 -12.44 8.18
C LYS A 22 10.92 -11.99 8.20
N MET A 23 10.28 -11.92 7.03
CA MET A 23 8.87 -11.56 6.90
C MET A 23 8.01 -12.50 7.77
N GLU A 24 7.14 -11.95 8.60
CA GLU A 24 6.17 -12.70 9.42
C GLU A 24 5.07 -13.35 8.57
N ASN A 25 4.28 -14.25 9.19
CA ASN A 25 3.07 -14.76 8.55
C ASN A 25 2.06 -13.62 8.37
N GLY A 26 1.37 -13.59 7.22
CA GLY A 26 0.41 -12.55 6.90
C GLY A 26 0.15 -12.42 5.41
N LEU A 27 -0.78 -11.54 5.07
CA LEU A 27 -1.10 -11.12 3.72
C LEU A 27 -0.42 -9.78 3.44
N TYR A 28 0.30 -9.69 2.32
CA TYR A 28 1.07 -8.50 1.97
C TYR A 28 0.80 -8.08 0.54
N ALA A 29 0.95 -6.78 0.29
CA ALA A 29 1.04 -6.20 -1.04
C ALA A 29 2.44 -5.61 -1.24
N GLU A 30 3.12 -6.04 -2.29
CA GLU A 30 4.37 -5.46 -2.77
C GLU A 30 4.03 -4.56 -3.96
N LEU A 31 4.15 -3.26 -3.78
CA LEU A 31 3.97 -2.26 -4.83
C LEU A 31 5.34 -1.93 -5.43
N THR A 32 5.57 -2.34 -6.66
CA THR A 32 6.71 -1.87 -7.46
C THR A 32 6.32 -0.56 -8.10
N THR A 33 7.03 0.52 -7.77
CA THR A 33 6.77 1.86 -8.28
C THR A 33 7.94 2.39 -9.11
N SER A 34 7.76 3.52 -9.80
CA SER A 34 8.85 4.22 -10.50
C SER A 34 9.97 4.73 -9.57
N LYS A 35 9.75 4.75 -8.24
CA LYS A 35 10.73 5.20 -7.23
C LYS A 35 11.30 4.06 -6.38
N GLY A 36 10.78 2.84 -6.50
CA GLY A 36 11.22 1.69 -5.71
C GLY A 36 10.07 0.81 -5.25
N ILE A 37 10.34 -0.04 -4.27
CA ILE A 37 9.39 -1.03 -3.76
C ILE A 37 8.83 -0.58 -2.41
N ILE A 38 7.50 -0.66 -2.26
CA ILE A 38 6.78 -0.47 -1.01
C ILE A 38 6.17 -1.80 -0.61
N LEU A 39 6.51 -2.33 0.56
CA LEU A 39 5.90 -3.54 1.12
C LEU A 39 4.91 -3.17 2.20
N ILE A 40 3.68 -3.62 2.06
CA ILE A 40 2.56 -3.29 2.96
C ILE A 40 1.98 -4.58 3.54
N LYS A 41 1.81 -4.65 4.86
CA LYS A 41 1.05 -5.70 5.54
C LYS A 41 -0.43 -5.33 5.51
N LEU A 42 -1.27 -6.19 4.97
CA LEU A 42 -2.73 -6.00 4.91
C LEU A 42 -3.41 -6.61 6.15
N THR A 43 -4.63 -6.17 6.45
CA THR A 43 -5.38 -6.52 7.67
C THR A 43 -6.68 -7.28 7.38
N PRO A 44 -6.63 -8.46 6.71
CA PRO A 44 -7.83 -9.18 6.30
C PRO A 44 -8.73 -9.64 7.46
N GLU A 45 -8.18 -9.75 8.67
CA GLU A 45 -8.93 -10.15 9.88
C GLU A 45 -9.80 -9.00 10.43
N LYS A 46 -9.43 -7.74 10.13
CA LYS A 46 -10.08 -6.54 10.66
C LYS A 46 -10.91 -5.81 9.61
N THR A 47 -10.46 -5.79 8.36
CA THR A 47 -11.12 -5.11 7.23
C THR A 47 -11.23 -6.05 6.03
N PRO A 48 -11.94 -7.19 6.18
CA PRO A 48 -11.96 -8.26 5.19
C PRO A 48 -12.52 -7.85 3.82
N LEU A 49 -13.57 -7.02 3.76
CA LEU A 49 -14.16 -6.56 2.50
C LEU A 49 -13.20 -5.64 1.75
N THR A 50 -12.59 -4.68 2.45
CA THR A 50 -11.66 -3.72 1.86
C THR A 50 -10.40 -4.41 1.35
N VAL A 51 -9.84 -5.33 2.16
CA VAL A 51 -8.68 -6.14 1.74
C VAL A 51 -9.04 -7.04 0.57
N ALA A 52 -10.24 -7.66 0.57
CA ALA A 52 -10.71 -8.50 -0.54
C ALA A 52 -10.85 -7.70 -1.83
N ASN A 53 -11.42 -6.49 -1.77
CA ASN A 53 -11.50 -5.57 -2.90
C ASN A 53 -10.10 -5.27 -3.47
N PHE A 54 -9.19 -4.79 -2.63
CA PHE A 54 -7.85 -4.42 -3.06
C PHE A 54 -7.07 -5.60 -3.64
N VAL A 55 -7.07 -6.75 -2.96
CA VAL A 55 -6.39 -7.98 -3.40
C VAL A 55 -7.00 -8.53 -4.69
N GLY A 56 -8.33 -8.57 -4.76
CA GLY A 56 -9.04 -9.10 -5.92
C GLY A 56 -8.85 -8.24 -7.17
N LEU A 57 -8.85 -6.92 -7.04
CA LEU A 57 -8.49 -5.98 -8.11
C LEU A 57 -7.01 -6.14 -8.51
N SER A 58 -6.09 -6.24 -7.54
CA SER A 58 -4.66 -6.45 -7.82
C SER A 58 -4.37 -7.74 -8.60
N GLU A 59 -5.18 -8.79 -8.38
CA GLU A 59 -5.04 -10.08 -9.06
C GLU A 59 -5.94 -10.21 -10.32
N GLY A 60 -6.73 -9.19 -10.64
CA GLY A 60 -7.69 -9.22 -11.77
C GLY A 60 -8.85 -10.19 -11.57
N LYS A 61 -9.21 -10.51 -10.31
CA LYS A 61 -10.22 -11.51 -9.93
C LYS A 61 -11.59 -10.94 -9.57
N ILE A 62 -11.73 -9.63 -9.56
CA ILE A 62 -13.00 -8.93 -9.34
C ILE A 62 -13.40 -8.23 -10.61
N LYS A 63 -14.66 -8.45 -11.04
CA LYS A 63 -15.24 -7.75 -12.20
C LYS A 63 -15.26 -6.25 -11.92
N ASN A 64 -14.83 -5.47 -12.90
CA ASN A 64 -14.80 -4.03 -12.86
C ASN A 64 -14.97 -3.45 -14.28
N ASP A 65 -15.27 -2.16 -14.38
CA ASP A 65 -15.56 -1.50 -15.65
C ASP A 65 -14.30 -0.94 -16.35
N ALA A 66 -13.15 -0.94 -15.65
CA ALA A 66 -11.93 -0.31 -16.19
C ALA A 66 -10.98 -1.30 -16.89
N LYS A 67 -10.97 -2.57 -16.48
CA LYS A 67 -10.10 -3.60 -17.06
C LYS A 67 -10.80 -4.94 -17.22
N PRO A 68 -10.46 -5.72 -18.25
CA PRO A 68 -10.99 -7.07 -18.43
C PRO A 68 -10.63 -8.00 -17.25
N MET A 69 -11.49 -8.99 -16.97
CA MET A 69 -11.18 -10.05 -16.02
C MET A 69 -9.85 -10.74 -16.34
N GLY A 70 -9.07 -11.05 -15.32
CA GLY A 70 -7.73 -11.62 -15.45
C GLY A 70 -6.62 -10.57 -15.59
N THR A 71 -6.96 -9.29 -15.78
CA THR A 71 -5.98 -8.21 -15.88
C THR A 71 -5.82 -7.53 -14.52
N PRO A 72 -4.57 -7.45 -13.97
CA PRO A 72 -4.29 -6.69 -12.75
C PRO A 72 -4.72 -5.23 -12.88
N TYR A 73 -5.58 -4.79 -11.94
CA TYR A 73 -6.21 -3.47 -12.02
C TYR A 73 -5.23 -2.32 -11.82
N TYR A 74 -4.34 -2.43 -10.84
CA TYR A 74 -3.48 -1.33 -10.41
C TYR A 74 -2.21 -1.17 -11.25
N ASP A 75 -1.85 -2.18 -12.06
CA ASP A 75 -0.64 -2.13 -12.88
C ASP A 75 -0.72 -0.99 -13.89
N SER A 76 0.34 -0.18 -13.94
CA SER A 76 0.51 1.01 -14.80
C SER A 76 -0.38 2.21 -14.44
N LEU A 77 -1.02 2.23 -13.25
CA LEU A 77 -1.76 3.40 -12.79
C LEU A 77 -0.80 4.43 -12.16
N LYS A 78 -1.23 5.70 -12.18
CA LYS A 78 -0.46 6.81 -11.61
C LYS A 78 -0.84 7.08 -10.16
N PHE A 79 0.10 7.62 -9.41
CA PHE A 79 -0.21 8.43 -8.24
C PHE A 79 -0.68 9.81 -8.74
N HIS A 80 -1.98 9.93 -8.97
CA HIS A 80 -2.59 11.11 -9.60
C HIS A 80 -2.67 12.34 -8.69
N ARG A 81 -2.53 12.12 -7.36
CA ARG A 81 -2.53 13.20 -6.36
C ARG A 81 -1.48 12.91 -5.30
N VAL A 82 -0.53 13.82 -5.13
CA VAL A 82 0.50 13.77 -4.10
C VAL A 82 0.55 15.10 -3.40
N ILE A 83 0.37 15.09 -2.08
CA ILE A 83 0.50 16.29 -1.25
C ILE A 83 1.66 16.06 -0.28
N PRO A 84 2.76 16.80 -0.41
CA PRO A 84 3.90 16.72 0.49
C PRO A 84 3.49 16.87 1.96
N ASN A 85 4.08 16.09 2.85
CA ASN A 85 3.77 16.07 4.28
C ASN A 85 2.30 15.70 4.59
N PHE A 86 1.61 15.04 3.67
CA PHE A 86 0.27 14.53 3.90
C PHE A 86 0.14 13.08 3.39
N MET A 87 0.01 12.85 2.08
CA MET A 87 -0.20 11.52 1.54
C MET A 87 0.13 11.44 0.03
N ILE A 88 0.28 10.21 -0.46
CA ILE A 88 0.23 9.86 -1.88
C ILE A 88 -1.07 9.12 -2.16
N GLN A 89 -1.78 9.45 -3.25
CA GLN A 89 -3.06 8.83 -3.64
C GLN A 89 -2.96 8.27 -5.06
N GLY A 90 -3.39 7.02 -5.22
CA GLY A 90 -3.43 6.28 -6.48
C GLY A 90 -4.67 5.41 -6.60
N GLY A 91 -4.67 4.47 -7.58
CA GLY A 91 -5.75 3.51 -7.78
C GLY A 91 -6.91 4.02 -8.62
N ASP A 92 -6.76 5.17 -9.27
CA ASP A 92 -7.71 5.71 -10.24
C ASP A 92 -7.31 5.31 -11.66
N PRO A 93 -8.15 4.55 -12.40
CA PRO A 93 -7.84 4.15 -13.78
C PRO A 93 -7.84 5.31 -14.77
N LEU A 94 -8.53 6.42 -14.47
CA LEU A 94 -8.55 7.63 -15.30
C LEU A 94 -7.38 8.58 -14.94
N GLY A 95 -6.78 8.43 -13.77
CA GLY A 95 -5.65 9.23 -13.32
C GLY A 95 -5.96 10.71 -13.07
N ASN A 96 -7.20 11.08 -12.79
CA ASN A 96 -7.67 12.44 -12.55
C ASN A 96 -8.48 12.61 -11.26
N GLY A 97 -8.67 11.55 -10.49
CA GLY A 97 -9.41 11.52 -9.23
C GLY A 97 -10.87 11.12 -9.34
N THR A 98 -11.41 10.94 -10.55
CA THR A 98 -12.85 10.65 -10.77
C THR A 98 -13.15 9.20 -11.14
N GLY A 99 -12.12 8.42 -11.49
CA GLY A 99 -12.27 7.03 -11.90
C GLY A 99 -12.38 6.06 -10.73
N GLY A 100 -12.85 4.85 -11.06
CA GLY A 100 -13.05 3.77 -10.10
C GLY A 100 -13.37 2.45 -10.80
N PRO A 101 -13.74 1.41 -10.03
CA PRO A 101 -13.97 0.07 -10.55
C PRO A 101 -15.39 -0.14 -11.13
N GLY A 102 -16.25 0.89 -11.14
CA GLY A 102 -17.65 0.79 -11.57
C GLY A 102 -18.64 0.40 -10.47
N TYR A 103 -18.16 0.22 -9.24
CA TYR A 103 -18.99 -0.05 -8.06
C TYR A 103 -18.45 0.68 -6.83
N ARG A 104 -19.26 0.67 -5.76
CA ARG A 104 -18.90 1.21 -4.45
C ARG A 104 -19.16 0.17 -3.37
N PHE A 105 -18.46 0.29 -2.23
CA PHE A 105 -18.69 -0.57 -1.07
C PHE A 105 -18.56 0.22 0.24
N LYS A 106 -19.12 -0.37 1.30
CA LYS A 106 -19.23 0.23 2.64
C LYS A 106 -17.86 0.38 3.32
N ASP A 107 -17.81 1.27 4.31
CA ASP A 107 -16.66 1.43 5.18
C ASP A 107 -16.54 0.27 6.19
N GLU A 108 -15.29 0.02 6.61
CA GLU A 108 -14.96 -0.91 7.70
C GLU A 108 -14.08 -0.18 8.72
N PHE A 109 -14.71 0.61 9.60
CA PHE A 109 -13.97 1.32 10.64
C PHE A 109 -13.64 0.39 11.81
N VAL A 110 -12.36 0.40 12.21
CA VAL A 110 -11.83 -0.40 13.32
C VAL A 110 -11.36 0.57 14.39
N GLU A 111 -11.85 0.41 15.62
CA GLU A 111 -11.65 1.37 16.70
C GLU A 111 -10.15 1.58 17.01
N GLU A 112 -9.36 0.52 17.04
CA GLU A 112 -7.93 0.57 17.29
C GLU A 112 -7.09 1.11 16.12
N PHE A 113 -7.66 1.23 14.90
CA PHE A 113 -6.95 1.76 13.73
C PHE A 113 -7.12 3.28 13.67
N LYS A 114 -6.03 3.99 13.89
CA LYS A 114 -5.98 5.46 13.88
C LYS A 114 -4.84 5.93 12.96
N PHE A 115 -5.02 7.09 12.38
CA PHE A 115 -4.00 7.74 11.54
C PHE A 115 -2.93 8.42 12.40
N THR A 116 -2.13 7.63 13.10
CA THR A 116 -1.14 8.07 14.11
C THR A 116 0.27 8.28 13.57
N GLY A 117 0.50 8.04 12.28
CA GLY A 117 1.85 8.16 11.73
C GLY A 117 1.93 8.00 10.22
N PRO A 118 3.16 7.90 9.70
CA PRO A 118 3.40 7.59 8.28
C PRO A 118 3.09 6.13 7.96
N GLY A 119 2.90 5.84 6.66
CA GLY A 119 2.79 4.47 6.16
C GLY A 119 1.45 3.79 6.39
N ILE A 120 0.41 4.54 6.67
CA ILE A 120 -0.95 4.00 6.81
C ILE A 120 -1.61 3.96 5.44
N LEU A 121 -2.02 2.75 5.02
CA LEU A 121 -2.76 2.51 3.79
C LEU A 121 -4.27 2.55 4.09
N ALA A 122 -4.99 3.44 3.40
CA ALA A 122 -6.43 3.60 3.59
C ALA A 122 -7.16 3.88 2.27
N MET A 123 -8.48 3.64 2.25
CA MET A 123 -9.33 3.94 1.10
C MET A 123 -9.58 5.43 0.95
N ALA A 124 -9.37 5.97 -0.24
CA ALA A 124 -9.93 7.25 -0.63
C ALA A 124 -11.42 7.07 -0.95
N ASN A 125 -12.24 8.02 -0.54
CA ASN A 125 -13.70 8.03 -0.78
C ASN A 125 -14.23 9.47 -0.94
N ALA A 126 -15.47 9.59 -1.39
CA ALA A 126 -16.21 10.83 -1.54
C ALA A 126 -17.32 10.98 -0.47
N GLY A 127 -17.15 10.36 0.68
CA GLY A 127 -18.09 10.29 1.80
C GLY A 127 -18.41 8.85 2.19
N PRO A 128 -19.26 8.63 3.20
CA PRO A 128 -19.55 7.30 3.73
C PRO A 128 -20.05 6.32 2.66
N GLY A 129 -19.49 5.10 2.68
CA GLY A 129 -19.92 4.01 1.78
C GLY A 129 -19.57 4.21 0.31
N THR A 130 -18.63 5.09 -0.03
CA THR A 130 -18.24 5.36 -1.42
C THR A 130 -16.85 4.84 -1.78
N ASN A 131 -16.36 3.84 -1.05
CA ASN A 131 -15.09 3.20 -1.37
C ASN A 131 -15.15 2.51 -2.74
N GLY A 132 -14.06 2.58 -3.49
CA GLY A 132 -13.93 1.95 -4.82
C GLY A 132 -12.56 1.31 -4.99
N SER A 133 -11.73 1.85 -5.89
CA SER A 133 -10.36 1.38 -6.11
C SER A 133 -9.29 2.36 -5.62
N GLN A 134 -9.63 3.62 -5.40
CA GLN A 134 -8.65 4.62 -4.99
C GLN A 134 -8.23 4.43 -3.53
N PHE A 135 -6.93 4.55 -3.29
CA PHE A 135 -6.31 4.43 -1.97
C PHE A 135 -5.26 5.51 -1.77
N PHE A 136 -4.86 5.73 -0.52
CA PHE A 136 -3.74 6.62 -0.19
C PHE A 136 -2.83 5.99 0.87
N ILE A 137 -1.57 6.47 0.91
CA ILE A 137 -0.58 6.11 1.92
C ILE A 137 -0.09 7.40 2.57
N THR A 138 -0.08 7.45 3.90
CA THR A 138 0.26 8.66 4.65
C THR A 138 1.77 8.93 4.72
N HIS A 139 2.16 10.21 4.72
CA HIS A 139 3.52 10.68 5.01
C HIS A 139 3.75 10.94 6.50
N LYS A 140 2.67 11.23 7.26
CA LYS A 140 2.70 11.54 8.69
C LYS A 140 1.36 11.20 9.35
N GLU A 141 1.20 11.53 10.61
CA GLU A 141 -0.08 11.46 11.30
C GLU A 141 -1.13 12.40 10.68
N THR A 142 -2.37 11.90 10.59
CA THR A 142 -3.49 12.63 10.00
C THR A 142 -4.79 12.33 10.78
N PRO A 143 -4.87 12.70 12.08
CA PRO A 143 -5.94 12.25 12.98
C PRO A 143 -7.34 12.71 12.56
N TRP A 144 -7.46 13.78 11.77
CA TRP A 144 -8.73 14.25 11.20
C TRP A 144 -9.37 13.28 10.19
N LEU A 145 -8.65 12.25 9.74
CA LEU A 145 -9.14 11.19 8.86
C LEU A 145 -9.72 10.00 9.62
N ASN A 146 -9.55 9.93 10.95
CA ASN A 146 -10.10 8.86 11.78
C ASN A 146 -11.61 8.74 11.58
N ASN A 147 -12.09 7.48 11.43
CA ASN A 147 -13.50 7.14 11.21
C ASN A 147 -14.14 7.80 9.96
N LYS A 148 -13.30 8.23 8.99
CA LYS A 148 -13.74 8.74 7.68
C LYS A 148 -13.20 7.91 6.53
N HIS A 149 -12.07 7.25 6.73
CA HIS A 149 -11.42 6.40 5.73
C HIS A 149 -11.05 5.06 6.34
N THR A 150 -11.38 3.97 5.65
CA THR A 150 -11.05 2.61 6.10
C THR A 150 -9.56 2.37 5.99
N ILE A 151 -8.89 2.16 7.12
CA ILE A 151 -7.50 1.70 7.17
C ILE A 151 -7.48 0.19 6.94
N PHE A 152 -6.66 -0.29 5.99
CA PHE A 152 -6.61 -1.71 5.65
C PHE A 152 -5.20 -2.27 5.46
N GLY A 153 -4.17 -1.49 5.82
CA GLY A 153 -2.78 -1.95 5.78
C GLY A 153 -1.78 -0.94 6.33
N PHE A 154 -0.56 -1.42 6.53
CA PHE A 154 0.54 -0.64 7.10
C PHE A 154 1.83 -0.94 6.33
N VAL A 155 2.59 0.09 5.97
CA VAL A 155 3.90 -0.03 5.31
C VAL A 155 4.87 -0.73 6.28
N VAL A 156 5.49 -1.80 5.81
CA VAL A 156 6.52 -2.55 6.54
C VAL A 156 7.92 -2.10 6.15
N THR A 157 8.12 -1.87 4.85
CA THR A 157 9.36 -1.32 4.29
C THR A 157 9.04 -0.42 3.10
N GLY A 158 9.89 0.56 2.81
CA GLY A 158 9.73 1.48 1.69
C GLY A 158 8.99 2.78 2.04
N GLN A 159 8.97 3.21 3.31
CA GLN A 159 8.43 4.53 3.66
C GLN A 159 9.25 5.67 3.02
N ASP A 160 10.54 5.48 2.84
CA ASP A 160 11.41 6.37 2.08
C ASP A 160 10.98 6.48 0.61
N VAL A 161 10.54 5.37 0.01
CA VAL A 161 9.96 5.35 -1.35
C VAL A 161 8.63 6.10 -1.37
N VAL A 162 7.71 5.87 -0.38
CA VAL A 162 6.46 6.64 -0.24
C VAL A 162 6.75 8.14 -0.21
N ASN A 163 7.76 8.56 0.56
CA ASN A 163 8.13 9.96 0.70
C ASN A 163 8.79 10.55 -0.57
N ALA A 164 9.39 9.70 -1.42
CA ALA A 164 10.04 10.11 -2.68
C ALA A 164 9.09 10.17 -3.88
N ILE A 165 7.88 9.57 -3.79
CA ILE A 165 6.88 9.58 -4.87
C ILE A 165 6.40 11.00 -5.14
N GLN A 166 6.32 11.35 -6.40
CA GLN A 166 5.80 12.60 -6.94
C GLN A 166 4.50 12.37 -7.74
N GLN A 167 3.72 13.41 -7.88
CA GLN A 167 2.51 13.34 -8.71
C GLN A 167 2.86 12.97 -10.15
N GLY A 168 2.18 11.96 -10.68
CA GLY A 168 2.45 11.41 -12.00
C GLY A 168 3.38 10.19 -12.01
N ASP A 169 4.06 9.86 -10.89
CA ASP A 169 4.79 8.60 -10.75
C ASP A 169 3.84 7.39 -10.85
N TYR A 170 4.38 6.23 -11.24
CA TYR A 170 3.59 5.06 -11.57
C TYR A 170 3.66 3.95 -10.52
N ILE A 171 2.53 3.27 -10.35
CA ILE A 171 2.45 1.91 -9.81
C ILE A 171 2.74 0.98 -10.99
N LEU A 172 3.95 0.45 -11.09
CA LEU A 172 4.34 -0.43 -12.20
C LEU A 172 3.68 -1.80 -12.05
N LYS A 173 3.58 -2.30 -10.81
CA LYS A 173 3.00 -3.60 -10.51
C LYS A 173 2.58 -3.70 -9.04
N VAL A 174 1.46 -4.40 -8.78
CA VAL A 174 1.07 -4.83 -7.43
C VAL A 174 1.11 -6.36 -7.36
N LYS A 175 1.95 -6.89 -6.46
CA LYS A 175 2.08 -8.33 -6.22
C LYS A 175 1.56 -8.67 -4.83
N ILE A 176 0.64 -9.62 -4.75
CA ILE A 176 0.10 -10.11 -3.48
C ILE A 176 0.94 -11.29 -2.97
N ILE A 177 1.43 -11.18 -1.75
CA ILE A 177 2.26 -12.19 -1.09
C ILE A 177 1.48 -12.79 0.08
N ARG A 178 1.30 -14.12 0.05
CA ARG A 178 0.60 -14.91 1.07
C ARG A 178 1.59 -15.74 1.85
N LYS A 179 1.92 -15.36 3.07
CA LYS A 179 2.84 -16.09 3.92
C LYS A 179 2.12 -16.74 5.09
N GLY A 180 2.37 -18.03 5.30
CA GLY A 180 1.68 -18.83 6.31
C GLY A 180 0.35 -19.41 5.83
N LYS A 181 -0.21 -20.30 6.65
CA LYS A 181 -1.39 -21.10 6.28
C LYS A 181 -2.64 -20.25 6.10
N GLU A 182 -2.89 -19.31 7.03
CA GLU A 182 -4.11 -18.51 7.01
C GLU A 182 -4.15 -17.54 5.83
N ALA A 183 -3.03 -16.86 5.54
CA ALA A 183 -2.96 -15.98 4.37
C ALA A 183 -3.17 -16.72 3.04
N LYS A 184 -2.75 -17.98 2.94
CA LYS A 184 -2.95 -18.83 1.75
C LYS A 184 -4.43 -19.22 1.56
N LYS A 185 -5.22 -19.26 2.62
CA LYS A 185 -6.67 -19.56 2.56
C LYS A 185 -7.50 -18.35 2.10
N PHE A 186 -6.98 -17.12 2.21
CA PHE A 186 -7.71 -15.91 1.86
C PHE A 186 -8.01 -15.87 0.35
N LYS A 187 -9.27 -16.04 -0.03
CA LYS A 187 -9.80 -16.01 -1.40
C LYS A 187 -10.56 -14.71 -1.60
N ALA A 188 -9.89 -13.72 -2.15
CA ALA A 188 -10.40 -12.34 -2.25
C ALA A 188 -11.73 -12.25 -3.01
N ASP A 189 -11.86 -12.96 -4.13
CA ASP A 189 -13.08 -13.02 -4.95
C ASP A 189 -14.29 -13.54 -4.16
N LYS A 190 -14.10 -14.59 -3.36
CA LYS A 190 -15.16 -15.17 -2.53
C LYS A 190 -15.56 -14.23 -1.40
N VAL A 191 -14.59 -13.72 -0.65
CA VAL A 191 -14.83 -12.80 0.47
C VAL A 191 -15.54 -11.54 -0.02
N PHE A 192 -15.09 -10.96 -1.15
CA PHE A 192 -15.74 -9.79 -1.73
C PHE A 192 -17.19 -10.06 -2.11
N THR A 193 -17.47 -11.18 -2.80
CA THR A 193 -18.83 -11.55 -3.21
C THR A 193 -19.77 -11.78 -2.02
N GLU A 194 -19.24 -12.33 -0.92
CA GLU A 194 -20.03 -12.58 0.30
C GLU A 194 -20.35 -11.30 1.07
N LEU A 195 -19.41 -10.37 1.18
CA LEU A 195 -19.53 -9.19 2.05
C LEU A 195 -20.04 -7.92 1.34
N ASN A 196 -19.99 -7.88 0.01
CA ASN A 196 -20.46 -6.75 -0.80
C ASN A 196 -21.87 -7.02 -1.39
N LYS A 197 -22.79 -7.46 -0.52
CA LYS A 197 -24.21 -7.67 -0.85
C LYS A 197 -25.05 -6.46 -0.47
#